data_a3450ffe57a6f80c1ff2435e4d38b530
#
_entry.id   a3450ffe57a6f80c1ff2435e4d38b530
#
_cell.length_a   1.000
_cell.length_b   1.000
_cell.length_c   1.000
_cell.angle_alpha   90.00
_cell.angle_beta   90.00
_cell.angle_gamma   90.00
#
_symmetry.space_group_name_H-M   'P 1'
#
loop_
_entity.id
_entity.type
_entity.pdbx_description
1 polymer ?
#
loop_
_entity_poly.entity_id
_entity_poly.type
_entity_poly.pdbx_seq_one_letter_code
_entity_poly.pdbx_strand_id
1 'polypeptide(L)'
;MRLVALLGLTFAAANTRASELEPWKQRQNAIIVDAYELNSIDWEAMLKDKRIAGFIAKASDGLPESFTCTGDHGGDTVAHCKTMWRKYAVSRELYQTRRMVARSQGLLWGAYHLARPGNPIEQANHFLDYADPREDELMVLDLEGIDPEKYMSLEDAAVFAGHVKARTGRYPILYTNHITAKHIAANRFKHRLLSRLPLWYARYKPDIRDVFPMGNWDGYALWQFSSGQNCGKKRCPYRVPGTLNDIDVNVAAMPASALRKTWAQGALLPEKPPVLTVVAAATVGTAPAARAQAPAAVLQPLLISRAEAEGGSGAGVDMTVTGTISITAAEAELPNQPARR
;
A
#
# COMPACT_ATOMS: atom_id res chain seq x y z
N MET A 1 -41.22 -13.20 28.79
CA MET A 1 -40.16 -13.37 27.80
C MET A 1 -40.10 -12.12 26.95
N ARG A 2 -39.06 -11.29 27.14
CA ARG A 2 -38.85 -10.10 26.30
C ARG A 2 -37.74 -10.44 25.27
N LEU A 3 -38.13 -10.41 24.00
CA LEU A 3 -37.21 -10.58 22.87
C LEU A 3 -36.39 -9.30 22.74
N VAL A 4 -35.07 -9.37 22.99
CA VAL A 4 -34.11 -8.29 22.67
C VAL A 4 -33.65 -8.55 21.24
N ALA A 5 -34.12 -7.74 20.30
CA ALA A 5 -33.62 -7.73 18.95
C ALA A 5 -32.27 -6.98 18.92
N LEU A 6 -31.16 -7.72 18.74
CA LEU A 6 -29.88 -7.13 18.42
C LEU A 6 -29.94 -6.60 16.97
N LEU A 7 -30.05 -5.29 16.80
CA LEU A 7 -29.77 -4.63 15.53
C LEU A 7 -28.26 -4.63 15.33
N GLY A 8 -27.76 -5.51 14.49
CA GLY A 8 -26.40 -5.45 13.99
C GLY A 8 -26.24 -4.25 13.06
N LEU A 9 -25.61 -3.17 13.54
CA LEU A 9 -25.14 -2.08 12.69
C LEU A 9 -23.95 -2.60 11.85
N THR A 10 -24.22 -2.95 10.61
CA THR A 10 -23.18 -3.13 9.60
C THR A 10 -22.65 -1.75 9.22
N PHE A 11 -21.49 -1.36 9.75
CA PHE A 11 -20.76 -0.20 9.26
C PHE A 11 -20.22 -0.53 7.86
N ALA A 12 -20.94 -0.09 6.83
CA ALA A 12 -20.40 -0.02 5.49
C ALA A 12 -19.26 1.01 5.49
N ALA A 13 -18.03 0.56 5.23
CA ALA A 13 -16.93 1.46 4.97
C ALA A 13 -17.32 2.36 3.79
N ALA A 14 -17.41 3.66 4.04
CA ALA A 14 -17.72 4.64 2.99
C ALA A 14 -16.52 4.77 2.06
N ASN A 15 -16.47 3.90 1.04
CA ASN A 15 -15.53 4.07 -0.07
C ASN A 15 -16.00 5.23 -0.93
N THR A 16 -15.23 6.29 -0.94
CA THR A 16 -15.47 7.42 -1.85
C THR A 16 -15.17 6.96 -3.28
N ARG A 17 -16.15 7.06 -4.16
CA ARG A 17 -15.97 6.75 -5.58
C ARG A 17 -14.89 7.65 -6.16
N ALA A 18 -14.01 7.09 -7.00
CA ALA A 18 -13.02 7.85 -7.77
C ALA A 18 -13.68 8.73 -8.87
N SER A 19 -14.81 9.37 -8.53
CA SER A 19 -15.72 10.01 -9.48
C SER A 19 -15.54 11.51 -9.59
N GLU A 20 -14.67 12.12 -8.77
CA GLU A 20 -14.51 13.56 -8.73
C GLU A 20 -13.18 14.00 -9.36
N LEU A 21 -13.28 15.03 -10.22
CA LEU A 21 -12.12 15.76 -10.74
C LEU A 21 -11.57 16.67 -9.65
N GLU A 22 -10.27 16.58 -9.35
CA GLU A 22 -9.56 17.43 -8.38
C GLU A 22 -10.30 17.59 -7.03
N PRO A 23 -10.62 16.49 -6.29
CA PRO A 23 -11.43 16.54 -5.08
C PRO A 23 -10.82 17.43 -3.98
N TRP A 24 -9.51 17.70 -4.01
CA TRP A 24 -8.86 18.65 -3.10
C TRP A 24 -9.32 20.10 -3.28
N LYS A 25 -9.94 20.47 -4.40
CA LYS A 25 -10.53 21.79 -4.63
C LYS A 25 -11.88 21.96 -3.94
N GLN A 26 -12.54 20.85 -3.58
CA GLN A 26 -13.79 20.86 -2.84
C GLN A 26 -13.54 21.25 -1.39
N ARG A 27 -14.10 22.37 -0.93
CA ARG A 27 -13.81 22.93 0.40
C ARG A 27 -14.21 22.02 1.56
N GLN A 28 -15.23 21.19 1.37
CA GLN A 28 -15.70 20.22 2.36
C GLN A 28 -14.79 19.00 2.53
N ASN A 29 -13.96 18.68 1.54
CA ASN A 29 -13.13 17.51 1.59
C ASN A 29 -11.93 17.70 2.51
N ALA A 30 -11.65 16.70 3.33
CA ALA A 30 -10.56 16.73 4.29
C ALA A 30 -9.20 16.59 3.60
N ILE A 31 -8.24 17.39 4.04
CA ILE A 31 -6.83 17.30 3.63
C ILE A 31 -6.04 16.60 4.73
N ILE A 32 -5.18 15.70 4.34
CA ILE A 32 -4.27 14.97 5.21
C ILE A 32 -2.85 15.21 4.72
N VAL A 33 -1.96 15.57 5.62
CA VAL A 33 -0.52 15.73 5.34
C VAL A 33 0.18 14.45 5.71
N ASP A 34 1.10 13.99 4.88
CA ASP A 34 2.02 12.94 5.29
C ASP A 34 3.47 13.38 5.16
N ALA A 35 4.31 12.82 6.04
CA ALA A 35 5.67 13.29 6.21
C ALA A 35 6.61 12.18 6.70
N TYR A 36 7.85 12.28 6.24
CA TYR A 36 8.97 11.53 6.81
C TYR A 36 9.84 12.44 7.69
N GLU A 37 10.87 11.90 8.30
CA GLU A 37 11.68 12.59 9.33
C GLU A 37 12.34 13.89 8.85
N LEU A 38 12.70 14.01 7.56
CA LEU A 38 13.38 15.21 7.05
C LEU A 38 12.44 16.35 6.65
N ASN A 39 11.12 16.14 6.61
CA ASN A 39 10.20 17.24 6.33
C ASN A 39 10.16 18.21 7.50
N SER A 40 10.30 19.50 7.20
CA SER A 40 10.16 20.59 8.19
C SER A 40 8.70 21.05 8.26
N ILE A 41 8.16 21.14 9.46
CA ILE A 41 6.76 21.49 9.72
C ILE A 41 6.70 22.66 10.72
N ASP A 42 6.18 23.80 10.25
CA ASP A 42 5.67 24.85 11.13
C ASP A 42 4.19 24.57 11.43
N TRP A 43 3.94 23.99 12.58
CA TRP A 43 2.60 23.55 13.00
C TRP A 43 1.62 24.72 13.13
N GLU A 44 2.08 25.88 13.62
CA GLU A 44 1.22 27.05 13.77
C GLU A 44 0.73 27.55 12.41
N ALA A 45 1.63 27.66 11.44
CA ALA A 45 1.28 28.05 10.10
C ALA A 45 0.40 27.02 9.40
N MET A 46 0.72 25.72 9.52
CA MET A 46 -0.03 24.62 8.92
C MET A 46 -1.48 24.58 9.40
N LEU A 47 -1.71 24.76 10.70
CA LEU A 47 -3.03 24.68 11.32
C LEU A 47 -3.93 25.91 11.07
N LYS A 48 -3.42 26.93 10.36
CA LYS A 48 -4.27 28.02 9.82
C LYS A 48 -5.22 27.51 8.76
N ASP A 49 -4.82 26.48 8.00
CA ASP A 49 -5.73 25.79 7.07
C ASP A 49 -6.61 24.77 7.82
N LYS A 50 -7.86 25.14 8.06
CA LYS A 50 -8.83 24.34 8.80
C LYS A 50 -9.30 23.08 8.06
N ARG A 51 -8.89 22.88 6.81
CA ARG A 51 -9.17 21.66 6.06
C ARG A 51 -8.20 20.52 6.41
N ILE A 52 -7.05 20.85 7.01
CA ILE A 52 -6.09 19.84 7.44
C ILE A 52 -6.68 19.11 8.65
N ALA A 53 -7.13 17.88 8.41
CA ALA A 53 -7.85 17.05 9.35
C ALA A 53 -6.99 15.95 9.97
N GLY A 54 -5.86 15.62 9.35
CA GLY A 54 -5.01 14.52 9.78
C GLY A 54 -3.56 14.69 9.36
N PHE A 55 -2.71 13.93 10.04
CA PHE A 55 -1.28 13.86 9.79
C PHE A 55 -0.81 12.40 9.88
N ILE A 56 -0.07 11.94 8.88
CA ILE A 56 0.50 10.60 8.82
C ILE A 56 2.02 10.74 8.83
N ALA A 57 2.71 10.00 9.69
CA ALA A 57 4.16 10.06 9.79
C ALA A 57 4.81 8.71 9.47
N LYS A 58 5.99 8.73 8.85
CA LYS A 58 6.83 7.54 8.74
C LYS A 58 7.21 7.09 10.16
N ALA A 59 6.86 5.85 10.49
CA ALA A 59 7.29 5.23 11.73
C ALA A 59 8.58 4.44 11.50
N SER A 60 8.61 3.58 10.48
CA SER A 60 9.72 2.67 10.25
C SER A 60 9.95 2.40 8.75
N ASP A 61 11.11 1.86 8.43
CA ASP A 61 11.58 1.57 7.08
C ASP A 61 12.32 0.23 7.11
N GLY A 62 11.80 -0.80 6.44
CA GLY A 62 12.39 -2.13 6.37
C GLY A 62 12.58 -2.81 7.72
N LEU A 63 13.61 -3.64 7.80
CA LEU A 63 14.01 -4.32 9.04
C LEU A 63 14.55 -3.30 10.06
N PRO A 64 14.44 -3.62 11.37
CA PRO A 64 15.09 -2.81 12.38
C PRO A 64 16.60 -2.73 12.10
N GLU A 65 17.16 -1.53 12.24
CA GLU A 65 18.59 -1.35 12.09
C GLU A 65 19.32 -2.24 13.11
N SER A 66 20.23 -3.08 12.62
CA SER A 66 21.10 -3.82 13.52
C SER A 66 22.20 -2.86 14.00
N PHE A 67 22.12 -2.47 15.26
CA PHE A 67 23.15 -1.67 15.90
C PHE A 67 24.37 -2.52 16.32
N THR A 68 24.67 -3.61 15.60
CA THR A 68 25.89 -4.36 15.78
C THR A 68 27.03 -3.48 15.27
N CYS A 69 27.82 -2.99 16.20
CA CYS A 69 29.02 -2.20 15.91
C CYS A 69 30.15 -3.09 15.35
N THR A 70 29.80 -4.07 14.53
CA THR A 70 30.71 -5.04 13.89
C THR A 70 30.65 -4.84 12.38
N GLY A 71 31.79 -4.84 11.74
CA GLY A 71 31.93 -4.67 10.29
C GLY A 71 32.93 -3.57 9.92
N ASP A 72 33.47 -3.66 8.72
CA ASP A 72 34.32 -2.61 8.15
C ASP A 72 33.43 -1.53 7.51
N HIS A 73 33.42 -0.36 8.11
CA HIS A 73 32.67 0.81 7.61
C HIS A 73 33.61 1.88 7.06
N GLY A 74 34.87 1.50 6.71
CA GLY A 74 35.84 2.42 6.13
C GLY A 74 36.39 3.49 7.11
N GLY A 75 36.21 3.26 8.44
CA GLY A 75 36.63 4.21 9.47
C GLY A 75 36.37 3.68 10.89
N ASP A 76 36.18 4.60 11.85
CA ASP A 76 35.90 4.26 13.23
C ASP A 76 34.48 3.63 13.36
N THR A 77 34.43 2.30 13.49
CA THR A 77 33.19 1.50 13.63
C THR A 77 32.37 1.92 14.86
N VAL A 78 33.04 2.31 15.96
CA VAL A 78 32.34 2.75 17.19
C VAL A 78 31.68 4.12 16.97
N ALA A 79 32.37 5.04 16.30
CA ALA A 79 31.79 6.35 15.97
C ALA A 79 30.60 6.22 15.00
N HIS A 80 30.71 5.32 14.00
CA HIS A 80 29.62 5.01 13.08
C HIS A 80 28.40 4.48 13.84
N CYS A 81 28.57 3.46 14.66
CA CYS A 81 27.50 2.86 15.47
C CYS A 81 26.80 3.88 16.39
N LYS A 82 27.58 4.73 17.08
CA LYS A 82 27.03 5.81 17.89
C LYS A 82 26.20 6.81 17.07
N THR A 83 26.65 7.10 15.86
CA THR A 83 25.92 8.00 14.95
C THR A 83 24.59 7.39 14.50
N MET A 84 24.57 6.12 14.16
CA MET A 84 23.34 5.39 13.79
C MET A 84 22.35 5.34 14.96
N TRP A 85 22.84 5.03 16.16
CA TRP A 85 22.03 5.07 17.38
C TRP A 85 21.40 6.45 17.63
N ARG A 86 22.17 7.51 17.46
CA ARG A 86 21.67 8.88 17.62
C ARG A 86 20.60 9.22 16.58
N LYS A 87 20.82 8.85 15.31
CA LYS A 87 19.81 9.05 14.24
C LYS A 87 18.52 8.34 14.57
N TYR A 88 18.57 7.09 14.99
CA TYR A 88 17.38 6.33 15.38
C TYR A 88 16.65 6.97 16.56
N ALA A 89 17.38 7.32 17.62
CA ALA A 89 16.79 7.98 18.81
C ALA A 89 16.12 9.31 18.46
N VAL A 90 16.78 10.14 17.64
CA VAL A 90 16.25 11.44 17.19
C VAL A 90 15.02 11.25 16.30
N SER A 91 15.04 10.29 15.38
CA SER A 91 13.87 9.97 14.54
C SER A 91 12.68 9.56 15.38
N ARG A 92 12.90 8.71 16.39
CA ARG A 92 11.84 8.25 17.28
C ARG A 92 11.29 9.36 18.16
N GLU A 93 12.16 10.22 18.70
CA GLU A 93 11.75 11.39 19.45
C GLU A 93 10.93 12.36 18.59
N LEU A 94 11.37 12.62 17.36
CA LEU A 94 10.64 13.46 16.40
C LEU A 94 9.27 12.86 16.06
N TYR A 95 9.18 11.56 15.83
CA TYR A 95 7.92 10.88 15.59
C TYR A 95 6.94 11.06 16.75
N GLN A 96 7.40 10.80 17.99
CA GLN A 96 6.57 10.95 19.18
C GLN A 96 6.15 12.41 19.41
N THR A 97 7.05 13.36 19.17
CA THR A 97 6.76 14.79 19.27
C THR A 97 5.69 15.20 18.25
N ARG A 98 5.81 14.79 16.98
CA ARG A 98 4.80 15.04 15.95
C ARG A 98 3.45 14.44 16.31
N ARG A 99 3.45 13.19 16.83
CA ARG A 99 2.22 12.52 17.28
C ARG A 99 1.55 13.31 18.42
N MET A 100 2.31 13.72 19.40
CA MET A 100 1.81 14.51 20.54
C MET A 100 1.22 15.84 20.07
N VAL A 101 1.93 16.58 19.21
CA VAL A 101 1.45 17.87 18.68
C VAL A 101 0.19 17.66 17.84
N ALA A 102 0.19 16.74 16.89
CA ALA A 102 -0.98 16.47 16.05
C ALA A 102 -2.21 16.14 16.90
N ARG A 103 -2.07 15.23 17.86
CA ARG A 103 -3.18 14.83 18.76
C ARG A 103 -3.66 15.96 19.66
N SER A 104 -2.76 16.77 20.20
CA SER A 104 -3.14 17.94 21.04
C SER A 104 -3.94 18.97 20.25
N GLN A 105 -3.71 19.04 18.94
CA GLN A 105 -4.45 19.91 18.02
C GLN A 105 -5.71 19.26 17.44
N GLY A 106 -6.06 18.05 17.90
CA GLY A 106 -7.25 17.32 17.45
C GLY A 106 -7.15 16.76 16.03
N LEU A 107 -5.95 16.68 15.44
CA LEU A 107 -5.74 16.02 14.16
C LEU A 107 -5.87 14.50 14.30
N LEU A 108 -6.34 13.87 13.24
CA LEU A 108 -6.27 12.43 13.05
C LEU A 108 -4.81 12.03 12.88
N TRP A 109 -4.37 11.00 13.60
CA TRP A 109 -3.00 10.52 13.51
C TRP A 109 -2.91 9.19 12.77
N GLY A 110 -1.87 9.04 11.93
CA GLY A 110 -1.53 7.80 11.26
C GLY A 110 -0.03 7.56 11.26
N ALA A 111 0.34 6.29 11.10
CA ALA A 111 1.71 5.84 10.97
C ALA A 111 1.87 4.93 9.76
N TYR A 112 2.96 5.08 9.00
CA TYR A 112 3.27 4.16 7.92
C TYR A 112 4.61 3.45 8.12
N HIS A 113 4.67 2.23 7.60
CA HIS A 113 5.89 1.44 7.44
C HIS A 113 6.24 1.36 5.96
N LEU A 114 7.43 1.82 5.59
CA LEU A 114 7.96 1.66 4.24
C LEU A 114 8.51 0.24 4.08
N ALA A 115 7.82 -0.55 3.27
CA ALA A 115 8.08 -1.98 3.10
C ALA A 115 9.29 -2.21 2.18
N ARG A 116 10.30 -2.94 2.69
CA ARG A 116 11.53 -3.29 2.00
C ARG A 116 11.66 -4.79 1.82
N PRO A 117 12.59 -5.29 0.98
CA PRO A 117 12.93 -6.70 1.00
C PRO A 117 13.38 -7.16 2.38
N GLY A 118 13.05 -8.39 2.77
CA GLY A 118 13.41 -8.97 4.06
C GLY A 118 12.21 -9.56 4.79
N ASN A 119 12.43 -10.08 6.00
CA ASN A 119 11.43 -10.82 6.76
C ASN A 119 10.20 -9.94 7.08
N PRO A 120 8.99 -10.26 6.56
CA PRO A 120 7.82 -9.44 6.74
C PRO A 120 7.29 -9.41 8.18
N ILE A 121 7.52 -10.48 8.96
CA ILE A 121 7.09 -10.56 10.37
C ILE A 121 7.98 -9.65 11.22
N GLU A 122 9.29 -9.64 10.98
CA GLU A 122 10.22 -8.75 11.69
C GLU A 122 9.94 -7.29 11.35
N GLN A 123 9.64 -6.98 10.09
CA GLN A 123 9.24 -5.63 9.67
C GLN A 123 7.92 -5.20 10.34
N ALA A 124 6.94 -6.10 10.43
CA ALA A 124 5.68 -5.82 11.10
C ALA A 124 5.86 -5.58 12.61
N ASN A 125 6.72 -6.38 13.27
CA ASN A 125 7.08 -6.15 14.67
C ASN A 125 7.81 -4.81 14.84
N HIS A 126 8.80 -4.51 13.99
CA HIS A 126 9.51 -3.22 13.99
C HIS A 126 8.54 -2.03 13.86
N PHE A 127 7.58 -2.14 12.94
CA PHE A 127 6.54 -1.13 12.76
C PHE A 127 5.71 -0.94 14.04
N LEU A 128 5.19 -2.03 14.61
CA LEU A 128 4.31 -1.97 15.77
C LEU A 128 5.03 -1.49 17.04
N ASP A 129 6.27 -1.94 17.25
CA ASP A 129 7.07 -1.54 18.41
C ASP A 129 7.52 -0.07 18.33
N TYR A 130 7.73 0.45 17.10
CA TYR A 130 8.09 1.85 16.88
C TYR A 130 6.87 2.77 16.97
N ALA A 131 5.79 2.43 16.25
CA ALA A 131 4.61 3.27 16.14
C ALA A 131 3.74 3.24 17.39
N ASP A 132 3.68 2.09 18.09
CA ASP A 132 2.79 1.85 19.23
C ASP A 132 1.38 2.38 18.95
N PRO A 133 0.69 1.88 17.89
CA PRO A 133 -0.53 2.48 17.39
C PRO A 133 -1.71 2.25 18.34
N ARG A 134 -2.45 3.32 18.64
CA ARG A 134 -3.70 3.25 19.41
C ARG A 134 -4.85 2.78 18.54
N GLU A 135 -5.97 2.41 19.17
CA GLU A 135 -7.15 1.92 18.48
C GLU A 135 -7.76 2.93 17.50
N ASP A 136 -7.61 4.24 17.78
CA ASP A 136 -8.11 5.35 16.97
C ASP A 136 -7.09 5.86 15.92
N GLU A 137 -5.93 5.23 15.80
CA GLU A 137 -4.86 5.64 14.89
C GLU A 137 -4.80 4.75 13.65
N LEU A 138 -4.49 5.36 12.51
CA LEU A 138 -4.35 4.67 11.24
C LEU A 138 -3.00 3.95 11.15
N MET A 139 -3.02 2.70 10.72
CA MET A 139 -1.83 1.92 10.38
C MET A 139 -1.74 1.77 8.86
N VAL A 140 -0.56 1.94 8.29
CA VAL A 140 -0.35 1.89 6.84
C VAL A 140 0.82 0.99 6.49
N LEU A 141 0.58 0.08 5.56
CA LEU A 141 1.61 -0.64 4.82
C LEU A 141 1.91 0.16 3.55
N ASP A 142 3.10 0.72 3.47
CA ASP A 142 3.58 1.48 2.31
C ASP A 142 4.38 0.55 1.38
N LEU A 143 3.78 0.23 0.22
CA LEU A 143 4.32 -0.69 -0.77
C LEU A 143 4.44 0.01 -2.12
N GLU A 144 5.62 0.50 -2.46
CA GLU A 144 5.83 1.39 -3.61
C GLU A 144 6.11 0.67 -4.94
N GLY A 145 6.25 -0.65 -4.96
CA GLY A 145 6.53 -1.39 -6.18
C GLY A 145 6.31 -2.89 -6.08
N ILE A 146 6.52 -3.58 -7.22
CA ILE A 146 6.35 -5.03 -7.35
C ILE A 146 7.67 -5.78 -7.61
N ASP A 147 8.78 -5.06 -7.75
CA ASP A 147 10.10 -5.63 -7.92
C ASP A 147 10.63 -6.12 -6.55
N PRO A 148 10.73 -7.45 -6.33
CA PRO A 148 11.09 -7.99 -5.01
C PRO A 148 12.56 -7.74 -4.62
N GLU A 149 13.41 -7.29 -5.55
CA GLU A 149 14.77 -6.89 -5.23
C GLU A 149 14.84 -5.50 -4.56
N LYS A 150 13.80 -4.67 -4.80
CA LYS A 150 13.75 -3.28 -4.30
C LYS A 150 12.68 -3.06 -3.26
N TYR A 151 11.61 -3.85 -3.31
CA TYR A 151 10.43 -3.70 -2.47
C TYR A 151 10.07 -5.03 -1.82
N MET A 152 9.30 -5.00 -0.77
CA MET A 152 8.70 -6.21 -0.20
C MET A 152 7.85 -6.91 -1.28
N SER A 153 7.97 -8.23 -1.39
CA SER A 153 7.12 -8.99 -2.31
C SER A 153 5.65 -8.88 -1.95
N LEU A 154 4.74 -9.08 -2.92
CA LEU A 154 3.29 -9.03 -2.65
C LEU A 154 2.85 -10.14 -1.69
N GLU A 155 3.50 -11.28 -1.75
CA GLU A 155 3.29 -12.41 -0.85
C GLU A 155 3.70 -12.03 0.59
N ASP A 156 4.88 -11.44 0.77
CA ASP A 156 5.37 -10.97 2.07
C ASP A 156 4.54 -9.80 2.62
N ALA A 157 4.09 -8.91 1.76
CA ALA A 157 3.19 -7.81 2.12
C ALA A 157 1.86 -8.33 2.69
N ALA A 158 1.35 -9.45 2.16
CA ALA A 158 0.19 -10.13 2.72
C ALA A 158 0.48 -10.74 4.10
N VAL A 159 1.68 -11.33 4.29
CA VAL A 159 2.14 -11.85 5.59
C VAL A 159 2.26 -10.70 6.60
N PHE A 160 2.91 -9.59 6.22
CA PHE A 160 3.01 -8.38 7.04
C PHE A 160 1.63 -7.91 7.53
N ALA A 161 0.69 -7.71 6.58
CA ALA A 161 -0.65 -7.23 6.91
C ALA A 161 -1.42 -8.21 7.80
N GLY A 162 -1.27 -9.52 7.58
CA GLY A 162 -1.83 -10.58 8.41
C GLY A 162 -1.26 -10.57 9.83
N HIS A 163 0.05 -10.36 9.97
CA HIS A 163 0.71 -10.27 11.27
C HIS A 163 0.29 -9.02 12.05
N VAL A 164 0.21 -7.86 11.39
CA VAL A 164 -0.34 -6.63 12.00
C VAL A 164 -1.77 -6.89 12.52
N LYS A 165 -2.61 -7.56 11.72
CA LYS A 165 -3.97 -7.95 12.14
C LYS A 165 -3.97 -8.87 13.36
N ALA A 166 -3.09 -9.87 13.39
CA ALA A 166 -2.99 -10.80 14.51
C ALA A 166 -2.59 -10.10 15.81
N ARG A 167 -1.66 -9.11 15.73
CA ARG A 167 -1.14 -8.36 16.87
C ARG A 167 -2.08 -7.27 17.39
N THR A 168 -2.84 -6.60 16.50
CA THR A 168 -3.62 -5.40 16.83
C THR A 168 -5.13 -5.58 16.72
N GLY A 169 -5.59 -6.69 16.17
CA GLY A 169 -7.01 -6.89 15.86
C GLY A 169 -7.48 -6.16 14.59
N ARG A 170 -6.66 -5.36 13.90
CA ARG A 170 -6.99 -4.55 12.72
C ARG A 170 -5.97 -4.72 11.59
N TYR A 171 -6.45 -4.71 10.34
CA TYR A 171 -5.55 -4.65 9.20
C TYR A 171 -5.03 -3.22 9.00
N PRO A 172 -3.79 -3.04 8.47
CA PRO A 172 -3.37 -1.74 7.95
C PRO A 172 -4.13 -1.43 6.67
N ILE A 173 -4.16 -0.16 6.25
CA ILE A 173 -4.50 0.20 4.86
C ILE A 173 -3.26 0.01 3.97
N LEU A 174 -3.49 -0.13 2.67
CA LEU A 174 -2.42 -0.24 1.68
C LEU A 174 -2.17 1.13 1.03
N TYR A 175 -0.98 1.71 1.24
CA TYR A 175 -0.48 2.76 0.38
C TYR A 175 0.27 2.15 -0.79
N THR A 176 -0.02 2.62 -2.00
CA THR A 176 0.74 2.22 -3.17
C THR A 176 0.52 3.15 -4.37
N ASN A 177 1.46 3.09 -5.32
CA ASN A 177 1.38 3.83 -6.57
C ASN A 177 0.42 3.17 -7.59
N HIS A 178 0.16 3.89 -8.68
CA HIS A 178 -0.75 3.45 -9.73
C HIS A 178 -0.38 2.08 -10.35
N ILE A 179 0.90 1.83 -10.60
CA ILE A 179 1.35 0.60 -11.30
C ILE A 179 1.10 -0.61 -10.41
N THR A 180 1.51 -0.54 -9.16
CA THR A 180 1.32 -1.60 -8.17
C THR A 180 -0.15 -1.82 -7.87
N ALA A 181 -0.94 -0.76 -7.67
CA ALA A 181 -2.38 -0.87 -7.46
C ALA A 181 -3.09 -1.55 -8.63
N LYS A 182 -2.73 -1.18 -9.88
CA LYS A 182 -3.27 -1.80 -11.09
C LYS A 182 -2.92 -3.29 -11.18
N HIS A 183 -1.69 -3.65 -10.84
CA HIS A 183 -1.26 -5.04 -10.81
C HIS A 183 -2.04 -5.86 -9.79
N ILE A 184 -2.18 -5.37 -8.55
CA ILE A 184 -2.95 -6.03 -7.49
C ILE A 184 -4.42 -6.17 -7.89
N ALA A 185 -5.04 -5.13 -8.45
CA ALA A 185 -6.44 -5.15 -8.89
C ALA A 185 -6.68 -6.17 -10.01
N ALA A 186 -5.80 -6.22 -11.01
CA ALA A 186 -5.87 -7.18 -12.11
C ALA A 186 -5.71 -8.62 -11.63
N ASN A 187 -4.90 -8.85 -10.60
CA ASN A 187 -4.61 -10.15 -10.02
C ASN A 187 -5.29 -10.34 -8.63
N ARG A 188 -6.47 -9.75 -8.42
CA ARG A 188 -7.12 -9.68 -7.11
C ARG A 188 -7.42 -11.02 -6.47
N PHE A 189 -7.64 -12.06 -7.25
CA PHE A 189 -7.87 -13.42 -6.74
C PHE A 189 -6.59 -14.11 -6.27
N LYS A 190 -5.43 -13.76 -6.86
CA LYS A 190 -4.11 -14.18 -6.38
C LYS A 190 -3.72 -13.40 -5.12
N HIS A 191 -3.92 -12.10 -5.12
CA HIS A 191 -3.57 -11.20 -4.02
C HIS A 191 -4.81 -10.81 -3.20
N ARG A 192 -5.59 -11.82 -2.76
CA ARG A 192 -6.91 -11.62 -2.12
C ARG A 192 -6.89 -10.71 -0.92
N LEU A 193 -5.85 -10.79 -0.08
CA LEU A 193 -5.75 -9.94 1.10
C LEU A 193 -5.45 -8.49 0.69
N LEU A 194 -4.37 -8.27 -0.07
CA LEU A 194 -3.92 -6.93 -0.45
C LEU A 194 -4.98 -6.18 -1.25
N SER A 195 -5.65 -6.85 -2.19
CA SER A 195 -6.72 -6.24 -3.02
C SER A 195 -7.96 -5.83 -2.24
N ARG A 196 -8.07 -6.23 -0.98
CA ARG A 196 -9.20 -5.91 -0.07
C ARG A 196 -8.81 -4.98 1.08
N LEU A 197 -7.53 -4.63 1.22
CA LEU A 197 -7.14 -3.55 2.12
C LEU A 197 -7.70 -2.23 1.59
N PRO A 198 -8.21 -1.33 2.44
CA PRO A 198 -8.57 0.02 2.00
C PRO A 198 -7.36 0.68 1.33
N LEU A 199 -7.57 1.37 0.21
CA LEU A 199 -6.49 1.87 -0.64
C LEU A 199 -6.18 3.33 -0.34
N TRP A 200 -4.92 3.63 0.02
CA TRP A 200 -4.32 4.95 -0.08
C TRP A 200 -3.54 5.01 -1.39
N TYR A 201 -4.13 5.70 -2.36
CA TYR A 201 -3.69 5.69 -3.75
C TYR A 201 -2.78 6.87 -4.08
N ALA A 202 -1.55 6.61 -4.53
CA ALA A 202 -0.63 7.65 -4.97
C ALA A 202 -0.71 7.85 -6.49
N ARG A 203 -1.16 9.03 -6.90
CA ARG A 203 -1.23 9.43 -8.31
C ARG A 203 -1.23 10.95 -8.45
N TYR A 204 -0.19 11.51 -9.03
CA TYR A 204 0.03 12.96 -9.16
C TYR A 204 -0.56 13.52 -10.45
N LYS A 205 -1.85 13.29 -10.66
CA LYS A 205 -2.64 13.74 -11.81
C LYS A 205 -3.92 14.40 -11.32
N PRO A 206 -4.50 15.33 -12.09
CA PRO A 206 -5.75 15.98 -11.70
C PRO A 206 -6.99 15.07 -11.82
N ASP A 207 -6.91 14.02 -12.62
CA ASP A 207 -7.98 13.10 -12.93
C ASP A 207 -7.51 11.65 -12.86
N ILE A 208 -8.29 10.79 -12.21
CA ILE A 208 -8.03 9.35 -12.08
C ILE A 208 -9.23 8.50 -12.49
N ARG A 209 -10.34 9.10 -12.92
CA ARG A 209 -11.62 8.40 -13.15
C ARG A 209 -11.49 7.23 -14.13
N ASP A 210 -10.80 7.44 -15.24
CA ASP A 210 -10.66 6.43 -16.31
C ASP A 210 -9.50 5.44 -16.07
N VAL A 211 -8.64 5.73 -15.08
CA VAL A 211 -7.43 4.95 -14.83
C VAL A 211 -7.36 4.36 -13.44
N PHE A 212 -8.35 4.65 -12.58
CA PHE A 212 -8.39 4.10 -11.23
C PHE A 212 -8.43 2.57 -11.26
N PRO A 213 -7.61 1.89 -10.46
CA PRO A 213 -7.48 0.43 -10.50
C PRO A 213 -8.69 -0.24 -9.82
N MET A 214 -9.82 -0.27 -10.54
CA MET A 214 -11.02 -0.97 -10.09
C MET A 214 -10.70 -2.45 -9.86
N GLY A 215 -11.47 -3.10 -9.05
CA GLY A 215 -11.31 -4.50 -8.68
C GLY A 215 -12.19 -4.77 -7.48
N ASN A 216 -11.60 -5.09 -6.33
CA ASN A 216 -12.32 -5.04 -5.06
C ASN A 216 -12.50 -3.60 -4.56
N TRP A 217 -11.68 -2.67 -5.06
CA TRP A 217 -11.80 -1.25 -4.78
C TRP A 217 -12.89 -0.61 -5.67
N ASP A 218 -13.77 0.18 -5.07
CA ASP A 218 -14.72 1.09 -5.75
C ASP A 218 -14.20 2.53 -5.76
N GLY A 219 -13.20 2.81 -4.93
CA GLY A 219 -12.59 4.10 -4.73
C GLY A 219 -11.41 3.99 -3.76
N TYR A 220 -10.91 5.12 -3.34
CA TYR A 220 -9.78 5.23 -2.42
C TYR A 220 -10.26 5.62 -1.01
N ALA A 221 -9.51 5.20 0.00
CA ALA A 221 -9.62 5.75 1.35
C ALA A 221 -8.96 7.14 1.42
N LEU A 222 -7.76 7.24 0.83
CA LEU A 222 -7.01 8.47 0.64
C LEU A 222 -6.41 8.49 -0.77
N TRP A 223 -6.30 9.68 -1.36
CA TRP A 223 -5.57 9.90 -2.60
C TRP A 223 -4.44 10.90 -2.36
N GLN A 224 -3.17 10.43 -2.47
CA GLN A 224 -2.00 11.30 -2.49
C GLN A 224 -1.89 11.93 -3.89
N PHE A 225 -2.26 13.20 -3.98
CA PHE A 225 -2.38 13.92 -5.24
C PHE A 225 -1.26 14.94 -5.46
N SER A 226 -0.52 15.28 -4.41
CA SER A 226 0.58 16.25 -4.45
C SER A 226 1.79 15.76 -3.65
N SER A 227 2.96 15.96 -4.23
CA SER A 227 4.27 15.68 -3.63
C SER A 227 5.32 16.58 -4.27
N GLY A 228 6.58 16.44 -3.87
CA GLY A 228 7.71 17.10 -4.54
C GLY A 228 7.80 16.84 -6.06
N GLN A 229 7.11 15.81 -6.58
CA GLN A 229 7.09 15.51 -8.02
C GLN A 229 6.24 16.49 -8.84
N ASN A 230 5.16 17.03 -8.28
CA ASN A 230 4.24 17.91 -8.98
C ASN A 230 3.98 19.25 -8.26
N CYS A 231 4.60 19.46 -7.11
CA CYS A 231 4.57 20.72 -6.36
C CYS A 231 5.94 21.41 -6.42
N GLY A 232 6.07 22.43 -7.24
CA GLY A 232 7.25 23.25 -7.37
C GLY A 232 6.95 24.72 -7.00
N LYS A 233 7.96 25.59 -7.08
CA LYS A 233 7.79 27.02 -6.75
C LYS A 233 6.70 27.71 -7.56
N LYS A 234 6.58 27.38 -8.87
CA LYS A 234 5.64 28.05 -9.80
C LYS A 234 4.27 27.37 -9.84
N ARG A 235 4.21 26.06 -9.70
CA ARG A 235 2.98 25.27 -9.80
C ARG A 235 2.94 24.23 -8.69
N CYS A 236 1.84 24.17 -7.98
CA CYS A 236 1.57 23.20 -6.94
C CYS A 236 0.06 22.98 -6.85
N PRO A 237 -0.44 21.73 -6.84
CA PRO A 237 -1.87 21.46 -6.72
C PRO A 237 -2.46 21.99 -5.40
N TYR A 238 -1.69 21.93 -4.34
CA TYR A 238 -2.07 22.41 -3.02
C TYR A 238 -0.84 22.72 -2.17
N ARG A 239 -0.75 23.97 -1.69
CA ARG A 239 0.33 24.37 -0.76
C ARG A 239 -0.16 24.30 0.66
N VAL A 240 0.51 23.45 1.43
CA VAL A 240 0.30 23.38 2.86
C VAL A 240 1.07 24.52 3.52
N PRO A 241 0.42 25.43 4.25
CA PRO A 241 1.12 26.50 4.96
C PRO A 241 2.13 25.91 5.96
N GLY A 242 3.27 26.56 6.14
CA GLY A 242 4.29 26.12 7.12
C GLY A 242 5.08 24.90 6.71
N THR A 243 5.02 24.50 5.44
CA THR A 243 5.80 23.38 4.90
C THR A 243 6.57 23.79 3.64
N LEU A 244 7.51 22.94 3.23
CA LEU A 244 8.21 23.09 1.95
C LEU A 244 7.44 22.40 0.81
N ASN A 245 7.92 22.55 -0.42
CA ASN A 245 7.27 21.98 -1.61
C ASN A 245 7.36 20.44 -1.69
N ASP A 246 8.17 19.82 -0.87
CA ASP A 246 8.40 18.38 -0.78
C ASP A 246 7.44 17.66 0.16
N ILE A 247 6.52 18.37 0.78
CA ILE A 247 5.48 17.76 1.62
C ILE A 247 4.46 17.00 0.77
N ASP A 248 4.08 15.85 1.23
CA ASP A 248 3.08 15.03 0.57
C ASP A 248 1.68 15.35 1.08
N VAL A 249 0.73 15.46 0.15
CA VAL A 249 -0.63 15.92 0.46
C VAL A 249 -1.67 14.97 -0.09
N ASN A 250 -2.61 14.64 0.77
CA ASN A 250 -3.68 13.69 0.50
C ASN A 250 -5.05 14.33 0.64
N VAL A 251 -6.01 13.78 -0.07
CA VAL A 251 -7.41 14.12 0.08
C VAL A 251 -8.23 12.87 0.42
N ALA A 252 -9.13 13.02 1.40
CA ALA A 252 -10.28 12.13 1.53
C ALA A 252 -11.48 12.84 0.90
N ALA A 253 -12.16 12.17 -0.06
CA ALA A 253 -13.32 12.78 -0.72
C ALA A 253 -14.55 12.76 0.20
N MET A 254 -14.37 13.25 1.41
CA MET A 254 -15.38 13.39 2.45
C MET A 254 -14.99 14.46 3.49
N PRO A 255 -15.96 15.01 4.24
CA PRO A 255 -15.67 15.94 5.33
C PRO A 255 -14.88 15.31 6.47
N ALA A 256 -14.09 16.12 7.20
CA ALA A 256 -13.32 15.68 8.35
C ALA A 256 -14.15 14.96 9.43
N SER A 257 -15.40 15.37 9.64
CA SER A 257 -16.32 14.71 10.58
C SER A 257 -16.71 13.29 10.19
N ALA A 258 -16.85 13.03 8.89
CA ALA A 258 -17.09 11.69 8.36
C ALA A 258 -15.81 10.85 8.38
N LEU A 259 -14.68 11.43 7.98
CA LEU A 259 -13.38 10.78 7.99
C LEU A 259 -13.00 10.31 9.40
N ARG A 260 -13.25 11.12 10.43
CA ARG A 260 -12.98 10.78 11.83
C ARG A 260 -13.68 9.50 12.28
N LYS A 261 -14.87 9.22 11.77
CA LYS A 261 -15.64 8.01 12.12
C LYS A 261 -15.06 6.73 11.52
N THR A 262 -14.30 6.86 10.44
CA THR A 262 -13.73 5.73 9.68
C THR A 262 -12.20 5.72 9.69
N TRP A 263 -11.56 6.66 10.40
CA TRP A 263 -10.12 6.88 10.29
C TRP A 263 -9.27 5.65 10.60
N ALA A 264 -9.56 4.98 11.70
CA ALA A 264 -8.75 3.84 12.14
C ALA A 264 -8.83 2.64 11.17
N GLN A 265 -9.86 2.58 10.30
CA GLN A 265 -10.07 1.53 9.32
C GLN A 265 -9.97 0.12 9.95
N GLY A 266 -9.29 -0.82 9.31
CA GLY A 266 -8.90 -2.09 9.90
C GLY A 266 -9.76 -3.29 9.47
N ALA A 267 -10.82 -3.07 8.70
CA ALA A 267 -11.61 -4.12 8.06
C ALA A 267 -11.21 -4.30 6.60
N LEU A 268 -11.31 -5.52 6.11
CA LEU A 268 -11.17 -5.80 4.69
C LEU A 268 -12.43 -5.38 3.93
N LEU A 269 -12.22 -4.85 2.73
CA LEU A 269 -13.31 -4.60 1.79
C LEU A 269 -13.96 -5.92 1.34
N PRO A 270 -15.25 -5.89 0.95
CA PRO A 270 -15.91 -7.05 0.37
C PRO A 270 -15.18 -7.56 -0.87
N GLU A 271 -15.11 -8.87 -1.02
CA GLU A 271 -14.60 -9.47 -2.25
C GLU A 271 -15.70 -9.41 -3.33
N LYS A 272 -15.36 -8.85 -4.47
CA LYS A 272 -16.27 -8.79 -5.61
C LYS A 272 -16.16 -10.05 -6.45
N PRO A 273 -17.31 -10.59 -6.93
CA PRO A 273 -17.28 -11.75 -7.82
C PRO A 273 -16.52 -11.45 -9.12
N PRO A 274 -16.03 -12.49 -9.81
CA PRO A 274 -15.48 -12.32 -11.16
C PRO A 274 -16.53 -11.73 -12.10
N VAL A 275 -16.10 -10.78 -12.94
CA VAL A 275 -16.96 -10.29 -14.03
C VAL A 275 -17.04 -11.42 -15.07
N LEU A 276 -18.15 -12.12 -15.12
CA LEU A 276 -18.43 -13.06 -16.19
C LEU A 276 -18.72 -12.24 -17.45
N THR A 277 -17.73 -12.12 -18.33
CA THR A 277 -17.96 -11.61 -19.67
C THR A 277 -18.75 -12.70 -20.40
N VAL A 278 -20.07 -12.56 -20.50
CA VAL A 278 -20.87 -13.37 -21.40
C VAL A 278 -20.46 -12.94 -22.81
N VAL A 279 -19.58 -13.69 -23.44
CA VAL A 279 -19.35 -13.58 -24.88
C VAL A 279 -20.64 -14.06 -25.49
N ALA A 280 -21.52 -13.15 -25.90
CA ALA A 280 -22.66 -13.49 -26.74
C ALA A 280 -22.09 -14.11 -28.02
N ALA A 281 -22.25 -15.42 -28.16
CA ALA A 281 -21.95 -16.07 -29.40
C ALA A 281 -22.81 -15.39 -30.47
N ALA A 282 -22.17 -14.65 -31.36
CA ALA A 282 -22.86 -14.10 -32.53
C ALA A 282 -23.46 -15.29 -33.27
N THR A 283 -24.77 -15.44 -33.16
CA THR A 283 -25.52 -16.37 -34.04
C THR A 283 -25.35 -15.85 -35.43
N VAL A 284 -24.44 -16.47 -36.20
CA VAL A 284 -24.39 -16.31 -37.63
C VAL A 284 -25.73 -16.78 -38.13
N GLY A 285 -26.53 -15.83 -38.62
CA GLY A 285 -27.83 -16.10 -39.19
C GLY A 285 -27.66 -17.03 -40.39
N THR A 286 -28.03 -18.29 -40.23
CA THR A 286 -28.25 -19.19 -41.34
C THR A 286 -29.70 -19.10 -41.75
N ALA A 287 -29.88 -18.87 -43.06
CA ALA A 287 -31.15 -18.89 -43.77
C ALA A 287 -31.95 -20.19 -43.51
N PRO A 288 -33.28 -20.22 -43.65
CA PRO A 288 -34.10 -21.35 -43.31
C PRO A 288 -33.96 -22.49 -44.32
N ALA A 289 -33.44 -23.63 -43.90
CA ALA A 289 -33.53 -24.87 -44.64
C ALA A 289 -33.97 -26.01 -43.72
N ALA A 290 -35.12 -26.58 -44.10
CA ALA A 290 -35.57 -27.97 -43.97
C ALA A 290 -35.32 -28.71 -42.63
N ARG A 291 -36.44 -29.01 -42.04
CA ARG A 291 -36.81 -30.08 -41.09
C ARG A 291 -35.91 -31.32 -41.16
N ALA A 292 -35.13 -31.55 -40.09
CA ALA A 292 -34.56 -32.87 -39.79
C ALA A 292 -34.52 -33.10 -38.27
N GLN A 293 -34.78 -34.33 -37.88
CA GLN A 293 -35.01 -34.84 -36.52
C GLN A 293 -33.83 -34.65 -35.59
N ALA A 294 -34.11 -34.43 -34.32
CA ALA A 294 -33.16 -34.32 -33.24
C ALA A 294 -32.46 -35.66 -32.92
N PRO A 295 -31.18 -35.66 -32.66
CA PRO A 295 -30.52 -36.73 -31.90
C PRO A 295 -30.34 -36.33 -30.44
N ALA A 296 -30.54 -37.32 -29.57
CA ALA A 296 -30.41 -37.22 -28.12
C ALA A 296 -29.01 -36.79 -27.67
N ALA A 297 -28.94 -35.90 -26.70
CA ALA A 297 -27.74 -35.50 -26.03
C ALA A 297 -27.21 -36.63 -25.15
N VAL A 298 -26.02 -37.13 -25.47
CA VAL A 298 -25.24 -38.02 -24.59
C VAL A 298 -24.31 -37.16 -23.77
N LEU A 299 -24.56 -37.10 -22.49
CA LEU A 299 -23.65 -36.53 -21.48
C LEU A 299 -22.49 -37.49 -21.30
N GLN A 300 -21.28 -37.13 -21.71
CA GLN A 300 -20.06 -37.83 -21.32
C GLN A 300 -19.44 -37.13 -20.09
N PRO A 301 -19.10 -37.90 -19.03
CA PRO A 301 -18.34 -37.35 -17.90
C PRO A 301 -16.86 -37.21 -18.26
N LEU A 302 -16.28 -36.09 -17.95
CA LEU A 302 -14.83 -35.82 -18.00
C LEU A 302 -14.14 -36.66 -16.91
N LEU A 303 -13.38 -37.67 -17.36
CA LEU A 303 -12.47 -38.44 -16.53
C LEU A 303 -11.22 -37.62 -16.23
N ILE A 304 -11.02 -37.30 -14.94
CA ILE A 304 -9.75 -36.78 -14.44
C ILE A 304 -8.77 -37.95 -14.36
N SER A 305 -7.75 -37.96 -15.17
CA SER A 305 -6.66 -38.91 -15.07
C SER A 305 -5.70 -38.55 -13.95
N ARG A 306 -5.62 -39.41 -12.97
CA ARG A 306 -4.65 -39.42 -11.88
C ARG A 306 -3.35 -40.00 -12.42
N ALA A 307 -2.28 -39.24 -12.47
CA ALA A 307 -0.95 -39.75 -12.77
C ALA A 307 -0.38 -40.42 -11.52
N GLU A 308 -0.15 -41.71 -11.61
CA GLU A 308 0.58 -42.48 -10.61
C GLU A 308 2.09 -42.32 -10.83
N ALA A 309 2.82 -42.14 -9.72
CA ALA A 309 4.26 -42.11 -9.71
C ALA A 309 4.78 -43.57 -9.65
N GLU A 310 5.55 -43.97 -10.63
CA GLU A 310 6.41 -45.14 -10.49
C GLU A 310 7.89 -44.75 -10.48
N GLY A 311 8.63 -45.28 -9.53
CA GLY A 311 10.04 -45.09 -9.36
C GLY A 311 10.88 -45.91 -10.32
N GLY A 312 12.04 -45.41 -10.67
CA GLY A 312 13.07 -46.11 -11.42
C GLY A 312 14.43 -45.51 -11.07
N SER A 313 15.23 -46.39 -10.44
CA SER A 313 16.63 -46.18 -10.08
C SER A 313 17.54 -46.22 -11.32
N GLY A 314 18.63 -45.43 -11.31
CA GLY A 314 19.83 -45.86 -12.03
C GLY A 314 20.68 -44.75 -12.65
N ALA A 315 21.90 -44.74 -12.15
CA ALA A 315 23.16 -44.40 -12.80
C ALA A 315 23.53 -42.91 -12.98
N GLY A 316 24.61 -42.59 -12.23
CA GLY A 316 25.30 -41.31 -12.33
C GLY A 316 26.07 -41.09 -13.63
N VAL A 317 26.23 -39.85 -13.99
CA VAL A 317 27.31 -39.37 -14.83
C VAL A 317 27.89 -38.10 -14.20
N ASP A 318 29.14 -38.23 -13.81
CA ASP A 318 30.05 -37.16 -13.38
C ASP A 318 30.38 -36.28 -14.59
N MET A 319 30.19 -34.96 -14.47
CA MET A 319 30.75 -33.98 -15.38
C MET A 319 31.15 -32.72 -14.63
N THR A 320 32.37 -32.71 -14.15
CA THR A 320 33.12 -31.52 -13.81
C THR A 320 33.33 -30.64 -15.04
N VAL A 321 32.75 -29.45 -15.04
CA VAL A 321 33.12 -28.38 -15.95
C VAL A 321 33.61 -27.20 -15.14
N THR A 322 34.95 -27.08 -15.07
CA THR A 322 35.65 -25.86 -14.63
C THR A 322 35.54 -24.83 -15.75
N GLY A 323 34.71 -23.81 -15.55
CA GLY A 323 34.63 -22.64 -16.43
C GLY A 323 34.83 -21.38 -15.61
N THR A 324 36.03 -20.80 -15.74
CA THR A 324 36.39 -19.48 -15.19
C THR A 324 35.61 -18.43 -15.97
N ILE A 325 34.64 -17.76 -15.33
CA ILE A 325 33.95 -16.60 -15.92
C ILE A 325 34.63 -15.34 -15.36
N SER A 326 35.35 -14.63 -16.22
CA SER A 326 35.84 -13.28 -15.94
C SER A 326 34.65 -12.32 -16.02
N ILE A 327 34.30 -11.70 -14.88
CA ILE A 327 33.36 -10.61 -14.84
C ILE A 327 34.07 -9.30 -15.04
N THR A 328 33.96 -8.71 -16.23
CA THR A 328 34.27 -7.31 -16.47
C THR A 328 33.18 -6.46 -15.85
N ALA A 329 33.52 -5.65 -14.87
CA ALA A 329 32.63 -4.65 -14.28
C ALA A 329 32.30 -3.60 -15.37
N ALA A 330 31.06 -3.56 -15.80
CA ALA A 330 30.52 -2.41 -16.51
C ALA A 330 29.99 -1.43 -15.44
N GLU A 331 30.64 -0.29 -15.34
CA GLU A 331 30.13 0.85 -14.58
C GLU A 331 28.80 1.29 -15.17
N ALA A 332 27.71 1.03 -14.45
CA ALA A 332 26.41 1.62 -14.74
C ALA A 332 26.38 3.01 -14.08
N GLU A 333 26.46 4.05 -14.89
CA GLU A 333 26.19 5.43 -14.47
C GLU A 333 24.77 5.50 -13.86
N LEU A 334 24.74 5.82 -12.57
CA LEU A 334 23.50 6.19 -11.87
C LEU A 334 23.01 7.53 -12.41
N PRO A 335 21.74 7.69 -12.78
CA PRO A 335 21.21 8.98 -13.15
C PRO A 335 21.26 9.92 -11.95
N ASN A 336 21.89 11.07 -12.18
CA ASN A 336 22.08 12.18 -11.28
C ASN A 336 20.78 12.58 -10.56
N GLN A 337 20.61 12.20 -9.30
CA GLN A 337 19.60 12.81 -8.44
C GLN A 337 20.11 14.18 -8.00
N PRO A 338 19.34 15.26 -8.15
CA PRO A 338 19.74 16.55 -7.65
C PRO A 338 19.88 16.51 -6.13
N ALA A 339 21.05 16.90 -5.64
CA ALA A 339 21.34 17.03 -4.23
C ALA A 339 20.26 17.86 -3.53
N ARG A 340 19.52 17.24 -2.66
CA ARG A 340 18.62 17.92 -1.73
C ARG A 340 19.50 18.56 -0.64
N ARG A 341 19.56 19.87 -0.66
CA ARG A 341 20.01 20.68 0.48
C ARG A 341 18.85 20.88 1.44
#